data_4a6fabea18dc342bc68d46a00951e884
#
_entry.id   4a6fabea18dc342bc68d46a00951e884
#
_cell.length_a   1.000
_cell.length_b   1.000
_cell.length_c   1.000
_cell.angle_alpha   90.00
_cell.angle_beta   90.00
_cell.angle_gamma   90.00
#
_symmetry.space_group_name_H-M   'P 1'
#
loop_
_entity.id
_entity.type
_entity.pdbx_description
1 polymer ?
#
loop_
_entity_poly.entity_id
_entity_poly.type
_entity_poly.pdbx_seq_one_letter_code
_entity_poly.pdbx_strand_id
1 'polypeptide(L)'
;MNKHDPIVGRYVYITCQGKTYRTYYEENGEGIPMVCLHTAGSDGRQYRHQLCDPDISANFRTIVFDVPRHGKSLPPAGWHLEEDEYKLTTSFYAEFIVEFCRALELHKPVIMGQSMGGNICLELALRYENEFSALIALEACDHSPGWWIDPLHHPEIHGGEAVATAVFGLMSPESPDEYRWETWWYYAQGGPGIFKGDLYYYSVDSDYRDKVHKISGKVPIYFLTGEYDFACTPEMTMRTAEKVKNSECIIFGGGHFPTSEDPDKFKEVITPVLKKILQNDPGRRGSATENWSSNRSSSGGGRPSDDAPRRRVIDL
;
A
#
# COMPACT_ATOMS: atom_id res chain seq x y z
N MET A 1 -8.96 24.77 -18.98
CA MET A 1 -9.54 24.98 -17.62
C MET A 1 -8.57 24.35 -16.64
N ASN A 2 -8.24 25.03 -15.54
CA ASN A 2 -7.45 24.43 -14.46
C ASN A 2 -8.31 23.37 -13.78
N LYS A 3 -7.82 22.13 -13.71
CA LYS A 3 -8.47 21.04 -12.96
C LYS A 3 -7.81 20.98 -11.59
N HIS A 4 -8.61 20.79 -10.56
CA HIS A 4 -8.15 20.46 -9.21
C HIS A 4 -8.41 18.98 -8.96
N ASP A 5 -7.48 18.30 -8.32
CA ASP A 5 -7.73 16.96 -7.81
C ASP A 5 -8.72 17.04 -6.65
N PRO A 6 -9.61 16.07 -6.49
CA PRO A 6 -10.61 16.06 -5.41
C PRO A 6 -10.02 15.73 -4.04
N ILE A 7 -8.72 15.43 -3.97
CA ILE A 7 -8.02 15.00 -2.76
C ILE A 7 -7.94 16.13 -1.73
N VAL A 8 -8.28 15.81 -0.48
CA VAL A 8 -8.18 16.74 0.64
C VAL A 8 -7.16 16.23 1.65
N GLY A 9 -6.10 17.01 1.88
CA GLY A 9 -5.06 16.71 2.85
C GLY A 9 -5.31 17.37 4.22
N ARG A 10 -5.03 16.64 5.30
CA ARG A 10 -5.23 17.09 6.68
C ARG A 10 -4.16 16.54 7.61
N TYR A 11 -4.14 17.04 8.84
CA TYR A 11 -3.33 16.51 9.94
C TYR A 11 -4.22 16.05 11.08
N VAL A 12 -3.85 14.92 11.68
CA VAL A 12 -4.45 14.40 12.92
C VAL A 12 -3.34 14.10 13.92
N TYR A 13 -3.65 14.19 15.21
CA TYR A 13 -2.72 13.83 16.29
C TYR A 13 -3.08 12.44 16.81
N ILE A 14 -2.14 11.51 16.69
CA ILE A 14 -2.29 10.13 17.12
C ILE A 14 -1.40 9.88 18.33
N THR A 15 -1.97 9.38 19.40
CA THR A 15 -1.18 8.91 20.55
C THR A 15 -1.02 7.41 20.46
N CYS A 16 0.23 6.95 20.32
CA CYS A 16 0.60 5.56 20.24
C CYS A 16 1.84 5.31 21.10
N GLN A 17 1.82 4.27 21.90
CA GLN A 17 2.90 3.88 22.82
C GLN A 17 3.44 5.05 23.68
N GLY A 18 2.52 5.90 24.17
CA GLY A 18 2.84 7.02 25.06
C GLY A 18 3.47 8.24 24.38
N LYS A 19 3.60 8.23 23.06
CA LYS A 19 4.07 9.37 22.26
C LYS A 19 2.96 9.89 21.35
N THR A 20 2.95 11.21 21.10
CA THR A 20 1.99 11.84 20.18
C THR A 20 2.68 12.17 18.87
N TYR A 21 2.03 11.81 17.77
CA TYR A 21 2.51 11.99 16.40
C TYR A 21 1.58 12.92 15.65
N ARG A 22 2.10 13.92 14.98
CA ARG A 22 1.37 14.76 14.03
C ARG A 22 1.41 14.07 12.67
N THR A 23 0.33 13.39 12.33
CA THR A 23 0.21 12.51 11.17
C THR A 23 -0.55 13.21 10.05
N TYR A 24 0.03 13.23 8.86
CA TYR A 24 -0.63 13.70 7.65
C TYR A 24 -1.42 12.57 7.01
N TYR A 25 -2.58 12.90 6.50
CA TYR A 25 -3.38 12.01 5.67
C TYR A 25 -4.10 12.76 4.56
N GLU A 26 -4.42 12.03 3.51
CA GLU A 26 -5.24 12.49 2.39
C GLU A 26 -6.48 11.62 2.29
N GLU A 27 -7.59 12.23 1.86
CA GLU A 27 -8.85 11.50 1.70
C GLU A 27 -9.65 12.02 0.50
N ASN A 28 -10.44 11.13 -0.09
CA ASN A 28 -11.48 11.45 -1.06
C ASN A 28 -12.57 10.38 -1.05
N GLY A 29 -13.76 10.79 -1.51
CA GLY A 29 -14.92 9.90 -1.68
C GLY A 29 -15.80 9.79 -0.45
N GLU A 30 -16.85 9.00 -0.61
CA GLU A 30 -17.89 8.77 0.38
C GLU A 30 -18.21 7.27 0.44
N GLY A 31 -18.78 6.81 1.55
CA GLY A 31 -19.22 5.42 1.71
C GLY A 31 -18.38 4.63 2.70
N ILE A 32 -18.04 3.37 2.38
CA ILE A 32 -17.27 2.51 3.29
C ILE A 32 -15.88 3.11 3.50
N PRO A 33 -15.43 3.36 4.74
CA PRO A 33 -14.07 3.80 4.99
C PRO A 33 -13.06 2.74 4.51
N MET A 34 -12.08 3.15 3.70
CA MET A 34 -10.98 2.31 3.26
C MET A 34 -9.67 3.03 3.55
N VAL A 35 -8.88 2.47 4.47
CA VAL A 35 -7.58 3.01 4.85
C VAL A 35 -6.49 2.30 4.05
N CYS A 36 -5.68 3.09 3.34
CA CYS A 36 -4.59 2.60 2.49
C CYS A 36 -3.25 2.79 3.18
N LEU A 37 -2.40 1.75 3.10
CA LEU A 37 -1.10 1.68 3.77
C LEU A 37 0.01 1.57 2.72
N HIS A 38 0.89 2.57 2.65
CA HIS A 38 1.98 2.64 1.69
C HIS A 38 3.10 1.61 1.95
N THR A 39 3.98 1.44 0.98
CA THR A 39 5.14 0.56 1.04
C THR A 39 6.29 1.17 1.85
N ALA A 40 7.30 0.35 2.18
CA ALA A 40 8.51 0.79 2.85
C ALA A 40 9.18 1.95 2.11
N GLY A 41 9.54 3.02 2.82
CA GLY A 41 10.25 4.19 2.29
C GLY A 41 9.44 5.10 1.35
N SER A 42 8.18 4.78 1.08
CA SER A 42 7.26 5.59 0.28
C SER A 42 6.39 6.48 1.17
N ASP A 43 5.29 7.00 0.64
CA ASP A 43 4.28 7.76 1.35
C ASP A 43 2.90 7.65 0.67
N GLY A 44 1.92 8.38 1.17
CA GLY A 44 0.52 8.32 0.71
C GLY A 44 0.31 8.64 -0.76
N ARG A 45 1.24 9.34 -1.43
CA ARG A 45 1.15 9.64 -2.87
C ARG A 45 1.05 8.39 -3.73
N GLN A 46 1.50 7.25 -3.21
CA GLN A 46 1.40 5.96 -3.87
C GLN A 46 -0.04 5.58 -4.25
N TYR A 47 -1.03 6.10 -3.51
CA TYR A 47 -2.45 5.82 -3.72
C TYR A 47 -3.22 6.95 -4.41
N ARG A 48 -2.53 7.94 -5.00
CA ARG A 48 -3.21 9.10 -5.61
C ARG A 48 -4.18 8.72 -6.74
N HIS A 49 -3.86 7.66 -7.49
CA HIS A 49 -4.74 7.18 -8.57
C HIS A 49 -6.03 6.59 -8.03
N GLN A 50 -5.97 5.83 -6.92
CA GLN A 50 -7.15 5.28 -6.26
C GLN A 50 -7.97 6.36 -5.57
N LEU A 51 -7.32 7.39 -5.00
CA LEU A 51 -8.00 8.56 -4.44
C LEU A 51 -8.74 9.37 -5.51
N CYS A 52 -8.19 9.46 -6.73
CA CYS A 52 -8.80 10.20 -7.84
C CYS A 52 -9.79 9.36 -8.67
N ASP A 53 -9.89 8.06 -8.42
CA ASP A 53 -10.76 7.18 -9.20
C ASP A 53 -12.24 7.43 -8.87
N PRO A 54 -13.08 7.82 -9.86
CA PRO A 54 -14.49 8.16 -9.60
C PRO A 54 -15.34 6.96 -9.18
N ASP A 55 -15.00 5.74 -9.62
CA ASP A 55 -15.74 4.55 -9.25
C ASP A 55 -15.42 4.11 -7.82
N ILE A 56 -14.16 4.26 -7.39
CA ILE A 56 -13.73 3.99 -6.03
C ILE A 56 -14.34 5.06 -5.10
N SER A 57 -14.17 6.35 -5.42
CA SER A 57 -14.61 7.46 -4.58
C SER A 57 -16.14 7.57 -4.44
N ALA A 58 -16.91 7.03 -5.39
CA ALA A 58 -18.37 6.95 -5.29
C ALA A 58 -18.88 5.90 -4.28
N ASN A 59 -18.00 4.97 -3.85
CA ASN A 59 -18.38 3.83 -3.01
C ASN A 59 -17.57 3.72 -1.72
N PHE A 60 -16.36 4.26 -1.72
CA PHE A 60 -15.42 4.20 -0.60
C PHE A 60 -14.93 5.61 -0.25
N ARG A 61 -14.95 5.93 1.04
CA ARG A 61 -14.14 7.02 1.57
C ARG A 61 -12.71 6.49 1.70
N THR A 62 -11.92 6.73 0.67
CA THR A 62 -10.52 6.30 0.63
C THR A 62 -9.67 7.28 1.42
N ILE A 63 -8.89 6.77 2.36
CA ILE A 63 -8.03 7.52 3.27
C ILE A 63 -6.64 6.90 3.20
N VAL A 64 -5.62 7.72 2.98
CA VAL A 64 -4.24 7.28 3.03
C VAL A 64 -3.46 8.18 3.99
N PHE A 65 -2.70 7.61 4.89
CA PHE A 65 -1.83 8.39 5.78
C PHE A 65 -0.36 8.07 5.55
N ASP A 66 0.46 9.07 5.79
CA ASP A 66 1.91 8.89 5.87
C ASP A 66 2.25 8.32 7.25
N VAL A 67 2.90 7.17 7.31
CA VAL A 67 3.44 6.61 8.57
C VAL A 67 4.35 7.67 9.22
N PRO A 68 4.41 7.79 10.57
CA PRO A 68 5.32 8.74 11.21
C PRO A 68 6.73 8.70 10.61
N ARG A 69 7.28 9.87 10.31
CA ARG A 69 8.57 10.11 9.63
C ARG A 69 8.54 10.05 8.09
N HIS A 70 7.43 9.61 7.49
CA HIS A 70 7.26 9.55 6.04
C HIS A 70 6.54 10.79 5.52
N GLY A 71 6.77 11.13 4.26
CA GLY A 71 6.07 12.18 3.54
C GLY A 71 5.95 13.47 4.33
N LYS A 72 4.74 13.85 4.70
CA LYS A 72 4.43 15.05 5.49
C LYS A 72 4.21 14.77 6.98
N SER A 73 4.27 13.50 7.42
CA SER A 73 4.14 13.14 8.83
C SER A 73 5.44 13.36 9.58
N LEU A 74 5.33 13.93 10.77
CA LEU A 74 6.50 14.25 11.60
C LEU A 74 6.97 13.05 12.43
N PRO A 75 8.26 12.98 12.80
CA PRO A 75 8.71 12.14 13.89
C PRO A 75 8.07 12.61 15.22
N PRO A 76 8.10 11.79 16.27
CA PRO A 76 7.62 12.22 17.59
C PRO A 76 8.42 13.41 18.11
N ALA A 77 7.81 14.22 18.98
CA ALA A 77 8.51 15.33 19.60
C ALA A 77 9.74 14.84 20.39
N GLY A 78 10.83 15.58 20.29
CA GLY A 78 12.11 15.24 20.96
C GLY A 78 12.95 14.16 20.25
N TRP A 79 12.56 13.74 19.05
CA TRP A 79 13.37 12.81 18.26
C TRP A 79 14.63 13.50 17.69
N HIS A 80 15.75 12.81 17.77
CA HIS A 80 17.03 13.23 17.23
C HIS A 80 17.59 12.15 16.30
N LEU A 81 17.97 12.54 15.06
CA LEU A 81 18.47 11.62 14.04
C LEU A 81 19.73 10.85 14.47
N GLU A 82 20.58 11.50 15.23
CA GLU A 82 21.88 10.93 15.66
C GLU A 82 21.75 9.97 16.85
N GLU A 83 20.70 10.11 17.65
CA GLU A 83 20.50 9.35 18.89
C GLU A 83 19.46 8.23 18.72
N ASP A 84 18.47 8.42 17.85
CA ASP A 84 17.31 7.55 17.71
C ASP A 84 17.29 6.86 16.35
N GLU A 85 17.91 5.70 16.22
CA GLU A 85 17.75 4.88 15.02
C GLU A 85 16.29 4.49 14.85
N TYR A 86 15.73 4.83 13.68
CA TYR A 86 14.38 4.43 13.35
C TYR A 86 14.32 2.94 13.00
N LYS A 87 13.44 2.23 13.72
CA LYS A 87 13.03 0.84 13.43
C LYS A 87 11.54 0.74 13.57
N LEU A 88 10.86 0.47 12.47
CA LEU A 88 9.45 0.13 12.51
C LEU A 88 9.29 -1.27 13.10
N THR A 89 8.42 -1.40 14.10
CA THR A 89 8.11 -2.71 14.70
C THR A 89 6.67 -3.10 14.40
N THR A 90 6.41 -4.40 14.33
CA THR A 90 5.07 -4.98 14.13
C THR A 90 4.07 -4.43 15.15
N SER A 91 4.49 -4.39 16.42
CA SER A 91 3.62 -3.91 17.51
C SER A 91 3.25 -2.45 17.34
N PHE A 92 4.23 -1.59 17.06
CA PHE A 92 3.97 -0.16 16.85
C PHE A 92 3.08 0.08 15.62
N TYR A 93 3.41 -0.58 14.50
CA TYR A 93 2.70 -0.34 13.24
C TYR A 93 1.23 -0.78 13.32
N ALA A 94 0.96 -1.97 13.88
CA ALA A 94 -0.40 -2.44 14.06
C ALA A 94 -1.21 -1.54 15.02
N GLU A 95 -0.64 -1.17 16.17
CA GLU A 95 -1.28 -0.29 17.14
C GLU A 95 -1.54 1.10 16.52
N PHE A 96 -0.56 1.65 15.79
CA PHE A 96 -0.70 2.95 15.16
C PHE A 96 -1.86 2.99 14.14
N ILE A 97 -2.02 1.94 13.31
CA ILE A 97 -3.13 1.83 12.38
C ILE A 97 -4.49 1.83 13.11
N VAL A 98 -4.59 1.06 14.20
CA VAL A 98 -5.81 1.00 15.00
C VAL A 98 -6.14 2.35 15.63
N GLU A 99 -5.15 3.01 16.25
CA GLU A 99 -5.33 4.33 16.85
C GLU A 99 -5.63 5.42 15.81
N PHE A 100 -5.06 5.32 14.60
CA PHE A 100 -5.42 6.20 13.49
C PHE A 100 -6.90 6.02 13.11
N CYS A 101 -7.36 4.79 12.96
CA CYS A 101 -8.76 4.52 12.65
C CYS A 101 -9.70 5.05 13.74
N ARG A 102 -9.33 4.90 15.02
CA ARG A 102 -10.10 5.41 16.16
C ARG A 102 -10.14 6.93 16.21
N ALA A 103 -9.02 7.59 15.95
CA ALA A 103 -8.93 9.05 15.94
C ALA A 103 -9.79 9.70 14.84
N LEU A 104 -10.03 8.99 13.74
CA LEU A 104 -10.94 9.42 12.67
C LEU A 104 -12.35 8.85 12.83
N GLU A 105 -12.66 8.18 13.94
CA GLU A 105 -13.95 7.56 14.23
C GLU A 105 -14.43 6.60 13.13
N LEU A 106 -13.50 5.85 12.51
CA LEU A 106 -13.83 4.93 11.44
C LEU A 106 -14.44 3.65 12.02
N HIS A 107 -15.66 3.34 11.61
CA HIS A 107 -16.31 2.10 12.05
C HIS A 107 -15.99 0.97 11.07
N LYS A 108 -15.24 -0.04 11.53
CA LYS A 108 -14.85 -1.24 10.77
C LYS A 108 -14.38 -0.92 9.34
N PRO A 109 -13.37 -0.08 9.17
CA PRO A 109 -12.86 0.23 7.84
C PRO A 109 -12.32 -1.02 7.14
N VAL A 110 -12.26 -0.96 5.81
CA VAL A 110 -11.42 -1.83 5.00
C VAL A 110 -9.98 -1.34 5.14
N ILE A 111 -9.03 -2.24 5.28
CA ILE A 111 -7.60 -1.92 5.16
C ILE A 111 -7.11 -2.45 3.82
N MET A 112 -6.45 -1.61 3.04
CA MET A 112 -5.74 -2.01 1.81
C MET A 112 -4.28 -1.60 1.97
N GLY A 113 -3.41 -2.57 2.12
CA GLY A 113 -1.98 -2.30 2.31
C GLY A 113 -1.13 -3.01 1.26
N GLN A 114 0.00 -2.39 0.91
CA GLN A 114 0.92 -2.93 -0.09
C GLN A 114 2.29 -3.20 0.52
N SER A 115 2.90 -4.37 0.21
CA SER A 115 4.23 -4.74 0.68
C SER A 115 4.28 -4.71 2.22
N MET A 116 5.05 -3.81 2.82
CA MET A 116 5.04 -3.54 4.25
C MET A 116 3.61 -3.35 4.79
N GLY A 117 2.81 -2.53 4.11
CA GLY A 117 1.39 -2.32 4.44
C GLY A 117 0.52 -3.56 4.20
N GLY A 118 0.91 -4.42 3.27
CA GLY A 118 0.25 -5.71 3.02
C GLY A 118 0.55 -6.75 4.10
N ASN A 119 1.81 -6.88 4.49
CA ASN A 119 2.22 -7.84 5.53
C ASN A 119 1.58 -7.53 6.88
N ILE A 120 1.37 -6.26 7.25
CA ILE A 120 0.73 -5.90 8.52
C ILE A 120 -0.72 -6.36 8.60
N CYS A 121 -1.41 -6.59 7.48
CA CYS A 121 -2.76 -7.14 7.46
C CYS A 121 -2.84 -8.48 8.19
N LEU A 122 -1.76 -9.28 8.20
CA LEU A 122 -1.69 -10.52 8.95
C LEU A 122 -1.73 -10.28 10.47
N GLU A 123 -1.01 -9.29 10.97
CA GLU A 123 -1.05 -8.91 12.39
C GLU A 123 -2.40 -8.32 12.77
N LEU A 124 -2.98 -7.50 11.91
CA LEU A 124 -4.32 -6.95 12.13
C LEU A 124 -5.37 -8.06 12.20
N ALA A 125 -5.27 -9.08 11.36
CA ALA A 125 -6.15 -10.24 11.41
C ALA A 125 -5.94 -11.10 12.65
N LEU A 126 -4.70 -11.20 13.16
CA LEU A 126 -4.38 -11.99 14.36
C LEU A 126 -4.85 -11.32 15.66
N ARG A 127 -4.70 -10.00 15.76
CA ARG A 127 -4.89 -9.28 17.04
C ARG A 127 -6.09 -8.35 17.07
N TYR A 128 -6.54 -7.86 15.91
CA TYR A 128 -7.55 -6.80 15.80
C TYR A 128 -8.69 -7.16 14.84
N GLU A 129 -8.99 -8.44 14.67
CA GLU A 129 -9.98 -8.95 13.71
C GLU A 129 -11.40 -8.33 13.84
N ASN A 130 -11.72 -7.75 14.99
CA ASN A 130 -13.01 -7.13 15.24
C ASN A 130 -13.08 -5.66 14.80
N GLU A 131 -11.94 -5.04 14.55
CA GLU A 131 -11.82 -3.62 14.21
C GLU A 131 -12.06 -3.37 12.70
N PHE A 132 -12.00 -4.41 11.86
CA PHE A 132 -12.01 -4.28 10.40
C PHE A 132 -13.14 -5.09 9.76
N SER A 133 -13.62 -4.63 8.58
CA SER A 133 -14.62 -5.34 7.77
C SER A 133 -13.98 -6.26 6.72
N ALA A 134 -12.84 -5.88 6.17
CA ALA A 134 -12.02 -6.67 5.25
C ALA A 134 -10.58 -6.19 5.24
N LEU A 135 -9.66 -7.06 4.85
CA LEU A 135 -8.24 -6.76 4.66
C LEU A 135 -7.85 -7.11 3.22
N ILE A 136 -7.19 -6.18 2.53
CA ILE A 136 -6.66 -6.35 1.18
C ILE A 136 -5.14 -6.25 1.29
N ALA A 137 -4.47 -7.39 1.17
CA ALA A 137 -3.03 -7.55 1.35
C ALA A 137 -2.36 -7.66 -0.02
N LEU A 138 -1.86 -6.51 -0.52
CA LEU A 138 -1.16 -6.43 -1.79
C LEU A 138 0.32 -6.75 -1.58
N GLU A 139 0.89 -7.57 -2.45
CA GLU A 139 2.32 -7.93 -2.44
C GLU A 139 2.76 -8.39 -1.03
N ALA A 140 2.00 -9.34 -0.46
CA ALA A 140 2.14 -9.73 0.94
C ALA A 140 2.28 -11.23 1.14
N CYS A 141 3.09 -11.61 2.14
CA CYS A 141 3.31 -12.99 2.53
C CYS A 141 3.62 -13.12 4.03
N ASP A 142 3.70 -14.37 4.52
CA ASP A 142 3.95 -14.66 5.93
C ASP A 142 5.36 -14.28 6.41
N HIS A 143 6.31 -14.09 5.49
CA HIS A 143 7.64 -13.58 5.78
C HIS A 143 8.38 -13.22 4.48
N SER A 144 9.02 -12.06 4.44
CA SER A 144 9.80 -11.55 3.30
C SER A 144 11.28 -11.40 3.68
N PRO A 145 12.07 -12.50 3.72
CA PRO A 145 13.46 -12.46 4.16
C PRO A 145 14.37 -11.85 3.10
N GLY A 146 15.55 -11.38 3.53
CA GLY A 146 16.65 -11.03 2.63
C GLY A 146 16.70 -9.58 2.17
N TRP A 147 15.79 -8.72 2.66
CA TRP A 147 15.80 -7.29 2.31
C TRP A 147 16.57 -6.42 3.29
N TRP A 148 16.98 -6.98 4.43
CA TRP A 148 17.87 -6.30 5.39
C TRP A 148 19.32 -6.49 4.96
N ILE A 149 19.75 -5.77 3.93
CA ILE A 149 21.07 -5.85 3.31
C ILE A 149 21.82 -4.53 3.42
N ASP A 150 23.16 -4.61 3.55
CA ASP A 150 24.02 -3.44 3.75
C ASP A 150 23.77 -2.27 2.78
N PRO A 151 23.67 -2.46 1.46
CA PRO A 151 23.42 -1.33 0.55
C PRO A 151 22.13 -0.57 0.80
N LEU A 152 21.10 -1.19 1.38
CA LEU A 152 19.81 -0.57 1.63
C LEU A 152 19.68 0.02 3.03
N HIS A 153 20.57 -0.33 3.97
CA HIS A 153 20.52 0.16 5.34
C HIS A 153 21.84 0.77 5.86
N HIS A 154 22.87 0.86 5.01
CA HIS A 154 24.15 1.42 5.42
C HIS A 154 24.01 2.93 5.70
N PRO A 155 24.52 3.43 6.85
CA PRO A 155 24.30 4.82 7.27
C PRO A 155 24.92 5.87 6.33
N GLU A 156 25.95 5.50 5.56
CA GLU A 156 26.62 6.40 4.63
C GLU A 156 26.02 6.37 3.20
N ILE A 157 25.04 5.49 2.96
CA ILE A 157 24.35 5.46 1.67
C ILE A 157 23.14 6.40 1.76
N HIS A 158 23.08 7.38 0.87
CA HIS A 158 21.92 8.25 0.77
C HIS A 158 20.69 7.46 0.35
N GLY A 159 19.61 7.54 1.15
CA GLY A 159 18.44 6.67 0.99
C GLY A 159 17.67 6.92 -0.31
N GLY A 160 17.50 8.19 -0.72
CA GLY A 160 16.60 8.54 -1.81
C GLY A 160 16.95 7.88 -3.14
N GLU A 161 18.05 8.27 -3.78
CA GLU A 161 18.39 7.77 -5.11
C GLU A 161 18.75 6.27 -5.11
N ALA A 162 19.44 5.79 -4.05
CA ALA A 162 19.81 4.39 -3.95
C ALA A 162 18.57 3.50 -3.83
N VAL A 163 17.61 3.90 -3.00
CA VAL A 163 16.33 3.21 -2.82
C VAL A 163 15.49 3.28 -4.09
N ALA A 164 15.34 4.46 -4.69
CA ALA A 164 14.57 4.65 -5.92
C ALA A 164 15.13 3.78 -7.07
N THR A 165 16.45 3.64 -7.17
CA THR A 165 17.09 2.77 -8.16
C THR A 165 16.81 1.30 -7.88
N ALA A 166 16.88 0.86 -6.63
CA ALA A 166 16.58 -0.52 -6.25
C ALA A 166 15.11 -0.87 -6.54
N VAL A 167 14.16 0.00 -6.16
CA VAL A 167 12.73 -0.25 -6.36
C VAL A 167 12.33 -0.20 -7.83
N PHE A 168 13.02 0.56 -8.68
CA PHE A 168 12.76 0.58 -10.12
C PHE A 168 12.86 -0.82 -10.75
N GLY A 169 13.77 -1.65 -10.25
CA GLY A 169 13.92 -3.05 -10.68
C GLY A 169 12.83 -3.99 -10.18
N LEU A 170 12.00 -3.57 -9.21
CA LEU A 170 10.88 -4.37 -8.69
C LEU A 170 9.57 -4.15 -9.46
N MET A 171 9.53 -3.17 -10.34
CA MET A 171 8.36 -2.88 -11.16
C MET A 171 8.27 -3.84 -12.34
N SER A 172 7.05 -4.13 -12.79
CA SER A 172 6.85 -4.91 -14.00
C SER A 172 7.49 -4.24 -15.22
N PRO A 173 8.19 -5.00 -16.07
CA PRO A 173 8.71 -4.47 -17.34
C PRO A 173 7.61 -4.04 -18.31
N GLU A 174 6.38 -4.50 -18.09
CA GLU A 174 5.21 -4.16 -18.92
C GLU A 174 4.48 -2.90 -18.43
N SER A 175 4.80 -2.41 -17.23
CA SER A 175 4.17 -1.20 -16.69
C SER A 175 4.57 0.03 -17.52
N PRO A 176 3.63 0.99 -17.76
CA PRO A 176 3.92 2.20 -18.53
C PRO A 176 5.05 3.02 -17.90
N ASP A 177 5.98 3.50 -18.74
CA ASP A 177 7.16 4.25 -18.29
C ASP A 177 6.80 5.48 -17.43
N GLU A 178 5.72 6.18 -17.77
CA GLU A 178 5.29 7.36 -17.00
C GLU A 178 4.98 7.03 -15.55
N TYR A 179 4.30 5.92 -15.29
CA TYR A 179 3.95 5.48 -13.93
C TYR A 179 5.15 4.85 -13.21
N ARG A 180 6.04 4.19 -13.94
CA ARG A 180 7.30 3.69 -13.37
C ARG A 180 8.17 4.85 -12.87
N TRP A 181 8.28 5.95 -13.63
CA TRP A 181 9.00 7.15 -13.23
C TRP A 181 8.28 7.90 -12.11
N GLU A 182 6.96 7.91 -12.09
CA GLU A 182 6.18 8.47 -10.99
C GLU A 182 6.47 7.71 -9.70
N THR A 183 6.43 6.38 -9.73
CA THR A 183 6.75 5.53 -8.58
C THR A 183 8.18 5.75 -8.12
N TRP A 184 9.15 5.79 -9.04
CA TRP A 184 10.54 6.12 -8.74
C TRP A 184 10.67 7.44 -7.99
N TRP A 185 9.91 8.47 -8.41
CA TRP A 185 9.95 9.81 -7.83
C TRP A 185 9.52 9.82 -6.36
N TYR A 186 8.55 9.02 -5.96
CA TYR A 186 8.14 8.91 -4.56
C TYR A 186 9.29 8.43 -3.68
N TYR A 187 10.00 7.42 -4.12
CA TYR A 187 11.14 6.86 -3.40
C TYR A 187 12.37 7.77 -3.39
N ALA A 188 12.61 8.52 -4.47
CA ALA A 188 13.70 9.48 -4.53
C ALA A 188 13.58 10.62 -3.49
N GLN A 189 12.38 10.81 -2.93
CA GLN A 189 12.11 11.79 -1.89
C GLN A 189 12.08 11.22 -0.48
N GLY A 190 12.45 9.95 -0.30
CA GLY A 190 12.52 9.31 1.01
C GLY A 190 13.55 9.98 1.92
N GLY A 191 13.20 10.14 3.19
CA GLY A 191 14.10 10.69 4.20
C GLY A 191 15.25 9.74 4.58
N PRO A 192 16.35 10.27 5.15
CA PRO A 192 17.46 9.46 5.58
C PRO A 192 17.04 8.45 6.67
N GLY A 193 17.46 7.19 6.53
CA GLY A 193 17.20 6.10 7.48
C GLY A 193 15.78 5.56 7.50
N ILE A 194 14.86 6.14 6.73
CA ILE A 194 13.44 5.73 6.73
C ILE A 194 13.28 4.35 6.11
N PHE A 195 13.72 4.16 4.88
CA PHE A 195 13.64 2.86 4.22
C PHE A 195 14.35 1.75 5.01
N LYS A 196 15.54 2.04 5.57
CA LYS A 196 16.24 1.15 6.48
C LYS A 196 15.36 0.71 7.65
N GLY A 197 14.71 1.65 8.32
CA GLY A 197 13.87 1.37 9.47
C GLY A 197 12.64 0.54 9.13
N ASP A 198 12.04 0.77 7.97
CA ASP A 198 10.92 -0.02 7.47
C ASP A 198 11.33 -1.44 7.09
N LEU A 199 12.52 -1.61 6.49
CA LEU A 199 13.05 -2.93 6.16
C LEU A 199 13.33 -3.77 7.42
N TYR A 200 13.58 -3.15 8.58
CA TYR A 200 13.64 -3.87 9.83
C TYR A 200 12.32 -4.58 10.13
N TYR A 201 11.17 -3.87 10.01
CA TYR A 201 9.86 -4.49 10.11
C TYR A 201 9.69 -5.57 9.03
N TYR A 202 9.90 -5.21 7.76
CA TYR A 202 9.55 -6.05 6.60
C TYR A 202 10.30 -7.38 6.57
N SER A 203 11.60 -7.39 6.91
CA SER A 203 12.46 -8.56 6.79
C SER A 203 12.93 -9.20 8.10
N VAL A 204 12.76 -8.51 9.23
CA VAL A 204 13.27 -8.99 10.53
C VAL A 204 12.15 -9.20 11.52
N ASP A 205 11.32 -8.18 11.77
CA ASP A 205 10.34 -8.20 12.86
C ASP A 205 9.01 -8.86 12.48
N SER A 206 8.62 -8.79 11.19
CA SER A 206 7.36 -9.37 10.67
C SER A 206 7.56 -10.82 10.21
N ASP A 207 7.59 -11.75 11.15
CA ASP A 207 7.60 -13.20 10.85
C ASP A 207 6.30 -13.84 11.36
N TYR A 208 5.45 -14.24 10.40
CA TYR A 208 4.15 -14.85 10.68
C TYR A 208 4.10 -16.34 10.36
N ARG A 209 5.20 -16.97 9.94
CA ARG A 209 5.24 -18.38 9.48
C ARG A 209 4.63 -19.34 10.49
N ASP A 210 4.88 -19.13 11.78
CA ASP A 210 4.37 -19.95 12.88
C ASP A 210 3.06 -19.42 13.50
N LYS A 211 2.49 -18.35 12.94
CA LYS A 211 1.31 -17.66 13.49
C LYS A 211 0.14 -17.59 12.51
N VAL A 212 0.41 -17.49 11.21
CA VAL A 212 -0.59 -17.22 10.18
C VAL A 212 -1.75 -18.23 10.17
N HIS A 213 -1.49 -19.50 10.50
CA HIS A 213 -2.51 -20.54 10.61
C HIS A 213 -3.49 -20.35 11.79
N LYS A 214 -3.17 -19.42 12.72
CA LYS A 214 -4.02 -19.07 13.87
C LYS A 214 -5.04 -17.98 13.55
N ILE A 215 -4.95 -17.37 12.37
CA ILE A 215 -5.95 -16.41 11.91
C ILE A 215 -7.32 -17.09 11.88
N SER A 216 -8.27 -16.51 12.59
CA SER A 216 -9.58 -17.15 12.84
C SER A 216 -10.44 -17.27 11.57
N GLY A 217 -10.24 -16.37 10.59
CA GLY A 217 -11.06 -16.20 9.41
C GLY A 217 -12.32 -15.34 9.63
N LYS A 218 -12.43 -14.64 10.75
CA LYS A 218 -13.56 -13.76 11.04
C LYS A 218 -13.59 -12.54 10.14
N VAL A 219 -12.43 -11.95 9.87
CA VAL A 219 -12.25 -10.90 8.86
C VAL A 219 -11.74 -11.55 7.57
N PRO A 220 -12.37 -11.31 6.40
CA PRO A 220 -11.87 -11.83 5.14
C PRO A 220 -10.56 -11.15 4.74
N ILE A 221 -9.64 -11.93 4.14
CA ILE A 221 -8.38 -11.42 3.62
C ILE A 221 -8.30 -11.71 2.12
N TYR A 222 -8.03 -10.68 1.33
CA TYR A 222 -7.80 -10.76 -0.10
C TYR A 222 -6.33 -10.51 -0.37
N PHE A 223 -5.61 -11.54 -0.83
CA PHE A 223 -4.23 -11.43 -1.27
C PHE A 223 -4.17 -11.18 -2.77
N LEU A 224 -3.42 -10.16 -3.19
CA LEU A 224 -3.18 -9.86 -4.59
C LEU A 224 -1.68 -9.67 -4.80
N THR A 225 -1.08 -10.36 -5.76
CA THR A 225 0.36 -10.29 -6.01
C THR A 225 0.65 -10.31 -7.50
N GLY A 226 1.53 -9.40 -7.93
CA GLY A 226 2.02 -9.31 -9.28
C GLY A 226 2.94 -10.48 -9.65
N GLU A 227 2.84 -10.99 -10.88
CA GLU A 227 3.66 -12.11 -11.35
C GLU A 227 5.15 -11.77 -11.48
N TYR A 228 5.49 -10.48 -11.57
CA TYR A 228 6.86 -9.98 -11.63
C TYR A 228 7.41 -9.56 -10.26
N ASP A 229 6.64 -9.72 -9.17
CA ASP A 229 7.13 -9.43 -7.83
C ASP A 229 8.10 -10.50 -7.35
N PHE A 230 9.35 -10.12 -7.12
CA PHE A 230 10.36 -11.00 -6.54
C PHE A 230 10.72 -10.64 -5.08
N ALA A 231 10.12 -9.61 -4.51
CA ALA A 231 10.22 -9.30 -3.08
C ALA A 231 9.22 -10.12 -2.25
N CYS A 232 8.02 -10.29 -2.79
CA CYS A 232 7.00 -11.20 -2.28
C CYS A 232 6.44 -12.00 -3.45
N THR A 233 7.09 -13.12 -3.77
CA THR A 233 6.75 -13.87 -4.99
C THR A 233 5.33 -14.44 -4.95
N PRO A 234 4.71 -14.69 -6.12
CA PRO A 234 3.41 -15.37 -6.20
C PRO A 234 3.34 -16.64 -5.35
N GLU A 235 4.41 -17.44 -5.35
CA GLU A 235 4.46 -18.69 -4.57
C GLU A 235 4.45 -18.43 -3.06
N MET A 236 5.12 -17.36 -2.60
CA MET A 236 5.12 -16.96 -1.18
C MET A 236 3.72 -16.54 -0.75
N THR A 237 3.04 -15.72 -1.57
CA THR A 237 1.67 -15.28 -1.31
C THR A 237 0.69 -16.46 -1.32
N MET A 238 0.72 -17.31 -2.33
CA MET A 238 -0.17 -18.49 -2.43
C MET A 238 0.01 -19.40 -1.22
N ARG A 239 1.25 -19.73 -0.88
CA ARG A 239 1.56 -20.56 0.31
C ARG A 239 1.07 -19.93 1.62
N THR A 240 1.09 -18.61 1.72
CA THR A 240 0.56 -17.89 2.87
C THR A 240 -0.96 -17.96 2.90
N ALA A 241 -1.62 -17.66 1.77
CA ALA A 241 -3.08 -17.68 1.65
C ALA A 241 -3.66 -19.06 1.96
N GLU A 242 -3.01 -20.16 1.54
CA GLU A 242 -3.43 -21.54 1.84
C GLU A 242 -3.52 -21.84 3.34
N LYS A 243 -2.75 -21.13 4.17
CA LYS A 243 -2.76 -21.29 5.63
C LYS A 243 -3.82 -20.43 6.32
N VAL A 244 -4.38 -19.44 5.62
CA VAL A 244 -5.30 -18.44 6.18
C VAL A 244 -6.74 -18.83 5.89
N LYS A 245 -7.57 -18.95 6.93
CA LYS A 245 -9.00 -19.19 6.77
C LYS A 245 -9.70 -17.96 6.22
N ASN A 246 -10.71 -18.15 5.36
CA ASN A 246 -11.49 -17.09 4.74
C ASN A 246 -10.62 -16.08 3.97
N SER A 247 -9.71 -16.62 3.15
CA SER A 247 -8.86 -15.84 2.26
C SER A 247 -9.09 -16.17 0.80
N GLU A 248 -8.79 -15.23 -0.07
CA GLU A 248 -8.70 -15.39 -1.51
C GLU A 248 -7.33 -14.91 -1.98
N CYS A 249 -6.79 -15.55 -3.02
CA CYS A 249 -5.52 -15.19 -3.60
C CYS A 249 -5.68 -14.96 -5.10
N ILE A 250 -5.21 -13.82 -5.58
CA ILE A 250 -5.25 -13.42 -6.98
C ILE A 250 -3.83 -13.10 -7.42
N ILE A 251 -3.34 -13.80 -8.45
CA ILE A 251 -2.09 -13.47 -9.13
C ILE A 251 -2.44 -12.77 -10.44
N PHE A 252 -1.75 -11.66 -10.72
CA PHE A 252 -2.01 -10.84 -11.88
C PHE A 252 -0.73 -10.35 -12.55
N GLY A 253 -0.79 -9.96 -13.81
CA GLY A 253 0.36 -9.40 -14.52
C GLY A 253 0.70 -8.01 -14.00
N GLY A 254 1.68 -7.89 -13.10
CA GLY A 254 2.13 -6.65 -12.47
C GLY A 254 3.42 -6.88 -11.68
N GLY A 255 4.04 -5.82 -11.19
CA GLY A 255 5.21 -5.86 -10.32
C GLY A 255 4.84 -5.58 -8.86
N HIS A 256 5.82 -5.09 -8.11
CA HIS A 256 5.70 -4.87 -6.66
C HIS A 256 4.88 -3.62 -6.28
N PHE A 257 4.57 -2.71 -7.22
CA PHE A 257 3.90 -1.44 -6.93
C PHE A 257 2.62 -1.23 -7.75
N PRO A 258 1.68 -2.19 -7.79
CA PRO A 258 0.55 -2.16 -8.69
C PRO A 258 -0.30 -0.90 -8.58
N THR A 259 -0.42 -0.32 -7.39
CA THR A 259 -1.24 0.87 -7.14
C THR A 259 -0.70 2.12 -7.85
N SER A 260 0.60 2.16 -8.16
CA SER A 260 1.27 3.33 -8.75
C SER A 260 1.99 3.03 -10.07
N GLU A 261 2.53 1.82 -10.28
CA GLU A 261 3.27 1.47 -11.50
C GLU A 261 2.37 1.16 -12.70
N ASP A 262 1.13 0.71 -12.44
CA ASP A 262 0.10 0.48 -13.47
C ASP A 262 -1.30 0.58 -12.85
N PRO A 263 -1.77 1.80 -12.56
CA PRO A 263 -3.02 2.01 -11.86
C PRO A 263 -4.25 1.55 -12.67
N ASP A 264 -4.19 1.55 -13.99
CA ASP A 264 -5.29 1.10 -14.85
C ASP A 264 -5.45 -0.42 -14.75
N LYS A 265 -4.36 -1.18 -14.88
CA LYS A 265 -4.36 -2.63 -14.68
C LYS A 265 -4.74 -3.01 -13.26
N PHE A 266 -4.24 -2.28 -12.28
CA PHE A 266 -4.63 -2.48 -10.88
C PHE A 266 -6.13 -2.27 -10.68
N LYS A 267 -6.71 -1.23 -11.29
CA LYS A 267 -8.16 -1.00 -11.25
C LYS A 267 -8.96 -2.21 -11.75
N GLU A 268 -8.54 -2.84 -12.85
CA GLU A 268 -9.20 -4.03 -13.38
C GLU A 268 -9.19 -5.19 -12.37
N VAL A 269 -8.06 -5.39 -11.70
CA VAL A 269 -7.84 -6.48 -10.73
C VAL A 269 -8.55 -6.23 -9.40
N ILE A 270 -8.52 -5.01 -8.88
CA ILE A 270 -9.10 -4.69 -7.57
C ILE A 270 -10.62 -4.53 -7.60
N THR A 271 -11.20 -4.12 -8.73
CA THR A 271 -12.64 -3.87 -8.88
C THR A 271 -13.51 -5.06 -8.43
N PRO A 272 -13.26 -6.31 -8.85
CA PRO A 272 -14.06 -7.45 -8.37
C PRO A 272 -14.02 -7.63 -6.85
N VAL A 273 -12.86 -7.40 -6.22
CA VAL A 273 -12.68 -7.50 -4.78
C VAL A 273 -13.49 -6.42 -4.06
N LEU A 274 -13.38 -5.17 -4.52
CA LEU A 274 -14.15 -4.05 -3.95
C LEU A 274 -15.65 -4.27 -4.08
N LYS A 275 -16.13 -4.75 -5.23
CA LYS A 275 -17.55 -5.11 -5.42
C LYS A 275 -18.00 -6.18 -4.44
N LYS A 276 -17.19 -7.20 -4.21
CA LYS A 276 -17.50 -8.26 -3.24
C LYS A 276 -17.58 -7.71 -1.81
N ILE A 277 -16.69 -6.81 -1.42
CA ILE A 277 -16.72 -6.14 -0.12
C ILE A 277 -18.03 -5.33 0.03
N LEU A 278 -18.42 -4.55 -1.00
CA LEU A 278 -19.66 -3.78 -1.00
C LEU A 278 -20.91 -4.66 -0.83
N GLN A 279 -20.95 -5.81 -1.52
CA GLN A 279 -22.08 -6.76 -1.42
C GLN A 279 -22.22 -7.39 -0.04
N ASN A 280 -21.11 -7.53 0.68
CA ASN A 280 -21.08 -8.13 2.02
C ASN A 280 -21.28 -7.10 3.15
N ASP A 281 -21.32 -5.79 2.84
CA ASP A 281 -21.56 -4.77 3.84
C ASP A 281 -23.03 -4.76 4.32
N PRO A 282 -23.28 -5.01 5.61
CA PRO A 282 -24.64 -5.03 6.16
C PRO A 282 -25.42 -3.72 5.98
N GLY A 283 -24.72 -2.58 5.95
CA GLY A 283 -25.30 -1.24 5.80
C GLY A 283 -25.80 -0.93 4.39
N ARG A 284 -25.39 -1.70 3.37
CA ARG A 284 -25.69 -1.45 1.96
C ARG A 284 -26.45 -2.58 1.25
N ARG A 285 -26.95 -3.57 1.96
CA ARG A 285 -27.74 -4.65 1.35
C ARG A 285 -28.96 -4.07 0.60
N GLY A 286 -28.83 -3.91 -0.71
CA GLY A 286 -29.89 -3.46 -1.61
C GLY A 286 -29.56 -2.28 -2.55
N SER A 287 -28.44 -1.55 -2.36
CA SER A 287 -28.09 -0.39 -3.21
C SER A 287 -26.73 -0.48 -3.92
N ALA A 288 -25.95 -1.51 -3.68
CA ALA A 288 -24.51 -1.55 -3.95
C ALA A 288 -24.09 -1.75 -5.42
N THR A 289 -25.00 -1.94 -6.37
CA THR A 289 -24.66 -2.23 -7.78
C THR A 289 -24.83 -1.05 -8.73
N GLU A 290 -25.44 0.05 -8.30
CA GLU A 290 -25.81 1.13 -9.21
C GLU A 290 -24.73 2.21 -9.42
N ASN A 291 -23.77 2.33 -8.50
CA ASN A 291 -22.75 3.40 -8.55
C ASN A 291 -21.43 2.99 -9.23
N TRP A 292 -21.36 1.78 -9.80
CA TRP A 292 -20.18 1.35 -10.54
C TRP A 292 -20.40 1.50 -12.04
N SER A 293 -19.62 2.35 -12.72
CA SER A 293 -19.73 2.55 -14.14
C SER A 293 -19.57 1.20 -14.85
N SER A 294 -20.59 0.82 -15.64
CA SER A 294 -20.44 -0.32 -16.55
C SER A 294 -19.36 0.06 -17.57
N ASN A 295 -18.23 -0.60 -17.55
CA ASN A 295 -17.21 -0.48 -18.59
C ASN A 295 -17.85 -0.79 -19.94
N ARG A 296 -18.38 0.24 -20.62
CA ARG A 296 -18.52 0.20 -22.07
C ARG A 296 -17.13 0.46 -22.61
N SER A 297 -16.48 -0.59 -23.09
CA SER A 297 -15.29 -0.48 -23.92
C SER A 297 -15.55 0.51 -25.04
N SER A 298 -15.16 1.75 -24.88
CA SER A 298 -14.97 2.65 -26.02
C SER A 298 -13.62 2.28 -26.65
N SER A 299 -13.67 1.24 -27.50
CA SER A 299 -12.66 1.00 -28.50
C SER A 299 -12.70 2.19 -29.47
N GLY A 300 -11.81 3.14 -29.30
CA GLY A 300 -11.74 4.30 -30.19
C GLY A 300 -10.75 5.35 -29.73
N GLY A 301 -9.48 4.98 -29.60
CA GLY A 301 -8.38 5.90 -29.45
C GLY A 301 -7.16 5.29 -30.15
N GLY A 302 -6.88 5.73 -31.38
CA GLY A 302 -5.78 5.24 -32.19
C GLY A 302 -4.46 5.39 -31.41
N ARG A 303 -3.65 4.36 -31.44
CA ARG A 303 -2.25 4.41 -31.01
C ARG A 303 -1.55 5.54 -31.79
N PRO A 304 -0.79 6.42 -31.13
CA PRO A 304 0.12 7.28 -31.84
C PRO A 304 1.13 6.40 -32.60
N SER A 305 1.38 6.76 -33.86
CA SER A 305 2.34 6.11 -34.74
C SER A 305 3.73 6.03 -34.10
N ASP A 306 4.40 4.90 -34.32
CA ASP A 306 5.81 4.57 -33.95
C ASP A 306 6.85 5.51 -34.59
N ASP A 307 6.85 6.79 -34.24
CA ASP A 307 7.87 7.76 -34.66
C ASP A 307 8.42 8.54 -33.47
N ALA A 308 8.83 7.83 -32.42
CA ALA A 308 9.69 8.40 -31.38
C ALA A 308 11.15 8.00 -31.66
N PRO A 309 12.11 8.95 -31.62
CA PRO A 309 13.50 8.67 -31.94
C PRO A 309 14.08 7.68 -30.92
N ARG A 310 14.55 6.53 -31.43
CA ARG A 310 15.30 5.54 -30.67
C ARG A 310 16.51 6.21 -30.01
N ARG A 311 16.54 6.25 -28.68
CA ARG A 311 17.72 6.68 -27.95
C ARG A 311 18.87 5.77 -28.27
N ARG A 312 20.00 6.38 -28.71
CA ARG A 312 21.26 5.68 -28.93
C ARG A 312 21.74 5.11 -27.60
N VAL A 313 21.98 3.83 -27.54
CA VAL A 313 22.81 3.18 -26.50
C VAL A 313 24.21 3.74 -26.70
N ILE A 314 24.77 4.34 -25.67
CA ILE A 314 26.18 4.70 -25.64
C ILE A 314 26.90 3.47 -25.12
N ASP A 315 27.61 2.77 -26.02
CA ASP A 315 28.57 1.75 -25.65
C ASP A 315 29.76 2.43 -24.94
N LEU A 316 29.98 2.09 -23.70
CA LEU A 316 31.22 2.39 -22.96
C LEU A 316 32.12 1.17 -22.96
#